data_28d562043d5c3492e8dd6af2926fc2d2
#
_entry.id   28d562043d5c3492e8dd6af2926fc2d2
#
_cell.length_a   1.000
_cell.length_b   1.000
_cell.length_c   1.000
_cell.angle_alpha   90.00
_cell.angle_beta   90.00
_cell.angle_gamma   90.00
#
_symmetry.space_group_name_H-M   'P 1'
#
loop_
_entity.id
_entity.type
_entity.pdbx_description
1 polymer ?
#
loop_
_entity_poly.entity_id
_entity_poly.type
_entity_poly.pdbx_seq_one_letter_code
_entity_poly.pdbx_strand_id
1 'polypeptide(L)'
;MHREHLASRLGFILLSAGCAIGIGNVWKFPWMTGQYGGGAFVVIYLIFLLILGVPVLTMEFAMGRAAQKSPLKMYQALKPGSRWGWHGYICLLGNVVLMMFYTTVAGWMLQYFVDTAAGRFAGLDVSAVEVAFGSMLANPGRQTVYMGLIVVSGFLIISAGVQKGLERVTKWMMLALIVLMLVLAVHSLFLPGGSEGLKFYLLPDIRRMEDVGIGNVIAGAMNQSFFTLSLGIGAMAIFGSYIGKERSLAGESVRVCALDTLVALCSGLIIFPACFSYGVDVKSGPALIFMTLPNVFNNLPMGRFWGSLFFLFMTFAAYSTVLAVFENIISCVGELTLWSRKKTCLICGIAIFLLSVPCILGYNLWSSFRPIAGRDVLDSEDFLVSNLLLPGGSLLFVIFCTTRYGWGWEKFLAEANEGKGLKIARWLRPYMTFVLPVIVGIILVLGLYNFFAS
;
A
#
# COMPACT_ATOMS: atom_id res chain seq x y z
N MET A 1 -10.82 16.29 22.48
CA MET A 1 -9.71 15.36 22.77
C MET A 1 -8.41 16.00 22.31
N HIS A 2 -7.42 16.10 23.19
CA HIS A 2 -6.05 16.44 22.78
C HIS A 2 -5.54 15.37 21.84
N ARG A 3 -5.00 15.75 20.68
CA ARG A 3 -4.41 14.83 19.72
C ARG A 3 -3.12 14.28 20.31
N GLU A 4 -2.96 12.95 20.30
CA GLU A 4 -1.68 12.34 20.66
C GLU A 4 -0.63 12.74 19.61
N HIS A 5 0.60 13.02 20.05
CA HIS A 5 1.74 13.26 19.15
C HIS A 5 2.63 12.02 19.15
N LEU A 6 3.32 11.78 18.04
CA LEU A 6 4.32 10.74 17.97
C LEU A 6 5.53 11.08 18.86
N ALA A 7 6.10 10.07 19.49
CA ALA A 7 7.21 10.27 20.43
C ALA A 7 8.52 10.67 19.72
N SER A 8 8.69 10.30 18.45
CA SER A 8 9.93 10.54 17.72
C SER A 8 9.70 10.78 16.23
N ARG A 9 10.64 11.54 15.62
CA ARG A 9 10.70 11.72 14.16
C ARG A 9 10.88 10.40 13.43
N LEU A 10 11.74 9.52 13.95
CA LEU A 10 11.94 8.19 13.36
C LEU A 10 10.62 7.38 13.41
N GLY A 11 9.88 7.48 14.52
CA GLY A 11 8.54 6.89 14.64
C GLY A 11 7.59 7.38 13.55
N PHE A 12 7.57 8.70 13.29
CA PHE A 12 6.76 9.27 12.20
C PHE A 12 7.16 8.71 10.83
N ILE A 13 8.47 8.72 10.49
CA ILE A 13 8.96 8.24 9.20
C ILE A 13 8.64 6.76 9.01
N LEU A 14 8.93 5.92 10.01
CA LEU A 14 8.69 4.48 9.93
C LEU A 14 7.20 4.13 9.93
N LEU A 15 6.37 4.88 10.65
CA LEU A 15 4.92 4.68 10.66
C LEU A 15 4.29 5.08 9.33
N SER A 16 4.67 6.25 8.79
CA SER A 16 4.18 6.71 7.48
C SER A 16 4.70 5.81 6.34
N ALA A 17 5.98 5.43 6.40
CA ALA A 17 6.53 4.46 5.46
C ALA A 17 5.85 3.09 5.60
N GLY A 18 5.55 2.61 6.82
CA GLY A 18 4.81 1.37 7.05
C GLY A 18 3.38 1.39 6.55
N CYS A 19 2.76 2.57 6.42
CA CYS A 19 1.48 2.72 5.74
C CYS A 19 1.60 2.58 4.21
N ALA A 20 2.66 3.13 3.64
CA ALA A 20 2.95 3.02 2.21
C ALA A 20 3.47 1.61 1.85
N ILE A 21 4.45 1.11 2.61
CA ILE A 21 5.05 -0.21 2.40
C ILE A 21 4.06 -1.31 2.75
N GLY A 22 3.53 -1.93 1.71
CA GLY A 22 2.53 -2.97 1.85
C GLY A 22 2.58 -3.99 0.72
N ILE A 23 1.45 -4.62 0.47
CA ILE A 23 1.28 -5.57 -0.65
C ILE A 23 1.62 -4.91 -2.00
N GLY A 24 1.43 -3.59 -2.11
CA GLY A 24 1.78 -2.81 -3.29
C GLY A 24 3.24 -2.91 -3.70
N ASN A 25 4.17 -2.89 -2.72
CA ASN A 25 5.60 -2.93 -2.95
C ASN A 25 6.14 -4.34 -3.16
N VAL A 26 5.61 -5.28 -2.37
CA VAL A 26 6.20 -6.62 -2.29
C VAL A 26 5.52 -7.62 -3.21
N TRP A 27 4.36 -7.30 -3.73
CA TRP A 27 3.58 -8.14 -4.66
C TRP A 27 3.25 -7.42 -5.97
N LYS A 28 2.47 -6.31 -5.91
CA LYS A 28 1.95 -5.64 -7.12
C LYS A 28 3.08 -5.03 -7.97
N PHE A 29 4.07 -4.39 -7.34
CA PHE A 29 5.19 -3.78 -8.03
C PHE A 29 6.06 -4.81 -8.79
N PRO A 30 6.53 -5.93 -8.19
CA PRO A 30 7.28 -6.94 -8.94
C PRO A 30 6.45 -7.56 -10.08
N TRP A 31 5.19 -7.87 -9.84
CA TRP A 31 4.30 -8.38 -10.87
C TRP A 31 4.17 -7.39 -12.04
N MET A 32 3.83 -6.13 -11.78
CA MET A 32 3.72 -5.12 -12.83
C MET A 32 5.05 -4.92 -13.56
N THR A 33 6.17 -4.95 -12.84
CA THR A 33 7.51 -4.89 -13.45
C THR A 33 7.74 -6.06 -14.42
N GLY A 34 7.37 -7.26 -14.05
CA GLY A 34 7.44 -8.45 -14.91
C GLY A 34 6.56 -8.32 -16.15
N GLN A 35 5.33 -7.84 -15.98
CA GLN A 35 4.34 -7.67 -17.04
C GLN A 35 4.68 -6.54 -18.01
N TYR A 36 5.25 -5.43 -17.52
CA TYR A 36 5.50 -4.21 -18.30
C TYR A 36 6.94 -4.05 -18.76
N GLY A 37 7.72 -5.14 -18.89
CA GLY A 37 9.01 -5.14 -19.57
C GLY A 37 10.23 -4.84 -18.68
N GLY A 38 10.13 -4.98 -17.37
CA GLY A 38 11.29 -4.95 -16.46
C GLY A 38 11.81 -3.55 -16.15
N GLY A 39 13.13 -3.34 -16.31
CA GLY A 39 13.82 -2.14 -15.87
C GLY A 39 13.29 -0.82 -16.45
N ALA A 40 12.75 -0.82 -17.67
CA ALA A 40 12.16 0.37 -18.26
C ALA A 40 10.91 0.85 -17.49
N PHE A 41 10.03 -0.08 -17.10
CA PHE A 41 8.90 0.22 -16.23
C PHE A 41 9.37 0.80 -14.88
N VAL A 42 10.42 0.22 -14.28
CA VAL A 42 10.97 0.70 -13.00
C VAL A 42 11.41 2.16 -13.09
N VAL A 43 12.13 2.54 -14.17
CA VAL A 43 12.57 3.94 -14.37
C VAL A 43 11.38 4.89 -14.50
N ILE A 44 10.38 4.53 -15.31
CA ILE A 44 9.17 5.36 -15.51
C ILE A 44 8.39 5.49 -14.18
N TYR A 45 8.24 4.37 -13.44
CA TYR A 45 7.61 4.38 -12.12
C TYR A 45 8.32 5.34 -11.14
N LEU A 46 9.65 5.31 -11.07
CA LEU A 46 10.42 6.20 -10.21
C LEU A 46 10.24 7.68 -10.58
N ILE A 47 10.17 7.99 -11.87
CA ILE A 47 9.88 9.35 -12.34
C ILE A 47 8.50 9.79 -11.86
N PHE A 48 7.46 8.97 -12.08
CA PHE A 48 6.11 9.31 -11.64
C PHE A 48 5.98 9.39 -10.12
N LEU A 49 6.69 8.54 -9.38
CA LEU A 49 6.71 8.59 -7.93
C LEU A 49 7.23 9.95 -7.42
N LEU A 50 8.27 10.50 -8.06
CA LEU A 50 8.82 11.81 -7.70
C LEU A 50 7.90 12.97 -8.11
N ILE A 51 7.38 12.95 -9.34
CA ILE A 51 6.61 14.08 -9.86
C ILE A 51 5.14 14.08 -9.41
N LEU A 52 4.56 12.92 -9.12
CA LEU A 52 3.17 12.79 -8.68
C LEU A 52 3.08 12.43 -7.19
N GLY A 53 3.77 11.37 -6.77
CA GLY A 53 3.68 10.81 -5.44
C GLY A 53 4.12 11.79 -4.35
N VAL A 54 5.33 12.34 -4.43
CA VAL A 54 5.88 13.27 -3.44
C VAL A 54 5.03 14.52 -3.26
N PRO A 55 4.56 15.22 -4.32
CA PRO A 55 3.68 16.37 -4.17
C PRO A 55 2.36 16.04 -3.46
N VAL A 56 1.66 14.97 -3.86
CA VAL A 56 0.37 14.61 -3.26
C VAL A 56 0.56 14.16 -1.81
N LEU A 57 1.59 13.37 -1.51
CA LEU A 57 1.96 12.99 -0.15
C LEU A 57 2.20 14.21 0.75
N THR A 58 2.93 15.22 0.22
CA THR A 58 3.18 16.47 0.95
C THR A 58 1.89 17.24 1.21
N MET A 59 0.92 17.23 0.28
CA MET A 59 -0.39 17.86 0.47
C MET A 59 -1.20 17.16 1.57
N GLU A 60 -1.25 15.83 1.57
CA GLU A 60 -1.93 15.08 2.63
C GLU A 60 -1.31 15.35 4.01
N PHE A 61 0.00 15.29 4.13
CA PHE A 61 0.69 15.63 5.37
C PHE A 61 0.40 17.08 5.82
N ALA A 62 0.43 18.04 4.89
CA ALA A 62 0.19 19.45 5.21
C ALA A 62 -1.24 19.67 5.73
N MET A 63 -2.23 19.06 5.08
CA MET A 63 -3.62 19.17 5.52
C MET A 63 -3.82 18.54 6.91
N GLY A 64 -3.24 17.37 7.15
CA GLY A 64 -3.30 16.69 8.45
C GLY A 64 -2.64 17.52 9.53
N ARG A 65 -1.42 18.05 9.29
CA ARG A 65 -0.66 18.83 10.26
C ARG A 65 -1.33 20.18 10.57
N ALA A 66 -1.83 20.87 9.57
CA ALA A 66 -2.52 22.14 9.78
C ALA A 66 -3.87 21.98 10.50
N ALA A 67 -4.62 20.92 10.18
CA ALA A 67 -5.92 20.69 10.76
C ALA A 67 -5.88 20.09 12.16
N GLN A 68 -4.86 19.28 12.50
CA GLN A 68 -4.77 18.47 13.73
C GLN A 68 -6.07 17.66 13.97
N LYS A 69 -6.65 17.15 12.87
CA LYS A 69 -7.90 16.39 12.84
C LYS A 69 -7.76 15.16 11.94
N SER A 70 -8.70 14.21 12.12
CA SER A 70 -8.82 13.09 11.17
C SER A 70 -9.23 13.59 9.77
N PRO A 71 -9.01 12.78 8.72
CA PRO A 71 -9.43 13.12 7.36
C PRO A 71 -10.92 13.52 7.27
N LEU A 72 -11.76 12.96 8.13
CA LEU A 72 -13.18 13.26 8.18
C LEU A 72 -13.47 14.73 8.55
N LYS A 73 -12.73 15.30 9.50
CA LYS A 73 -12.97 16.67 10.01
C LYS A 73 -11.95 17.71 9.52
N MET A 74 -10.87 17.30 8.87
CA MET A 74 -9.81 18.22 8.44
C MET A 74 -10.29 19.27 7.45
N TYR A 75 -11.18 18.93 6.51
CA TYR A 75 -11.71 19.87 5.53
C TYR A 75 -12.48 21.01 6.18
N GLN A 76 -13.31 20.70 7.17
CA GLN A 76 -14.08 21.72 7.91
C GLN A 76 -13.16 22.58 8.80
N ALA A 77 -12.09 22.00 9.36
CA ALA A 77 -11.11 22.73 10.14
C ALA A 77 -10.32 23.74 9.27
N LEU A 78 -9.91 23.35 8.05
CA LEU A 78 -9.12 24.17 7.13
C LEU A 78 -9.95 25.20 6.37
N LYS A 79 -11.22 24.89 6.05
CA LYS A 79 -12.15 25.77 5.35
C LYS A 79 -13.56 25.64 5.90
N PRO A 80 -13.86 26.30 7.04
CA PRO A 80 -15.18 26.27 7.65
C PRO A 80 -16.30 26.73 6.71
N GLY A 81 -17.47 26.14 6.83
CA GLY A 81 -18.65 26.50 6.01
C GLY A 81 -18.60 26.01 4.55
N SER A 82 -17.55 25.33 4.13
CA SER A 82 -17.44 24.79 2.78
C SER A 82 -18.10 23.39 2.66
N ARG A 83 -18.48 23.03 1.43
CA ARG A 83 -19.00 21.68 1.14
C ARG A 83 -17.92 20.60 1.07
N TRP A 84 -16.64 20.92 1.21
CA TRP A 84 -15.54 19.96 1.10
C TRP A 84 -15.57 18.84 2.14
N GLY A 85 -16.30 19.01 3.25
CA GLY A 85 -16.43 17.98 4.28
C GLY A 85 -16.93 16.61 3.80
N TRP A 86 -17.66 16.56 2.67
CA TRP A 86 -18.13 15.28 2.09
C TRP A 86 -16.96 14.38 1.67
N HIS A 87 -15.85 14.94 1.21
CA HIS A 87 -14.69 14.15 0.83
C HIS A 87 -14.06 13.42 2.02
N GLY A 88 -14.19 13.96 3.23
CA GLY A 88 -13.77 13.26 4.45
C GLY A 88 -14.52 11.94 4.68
N TYR A 89 -15.80 11.88 4.33
CA TYR A 89 -16.58 10.63 4.39
C TYR A 89 -16.14 9.64 3.32
N ILE A 90 -15.78 10.11 2.12
CA ILE A 90 -15.22 9.27 1.06
C ILE A 90 -13.86 8.71 1.48
N CYS A 91 -13.01 9.51 2.13
CA CYS A 91 -11.77 9.02 2.71
C CYS A 91 -12.00 7.88 3.70
N LEU A 92 -12.97 8.03 4.62
CA LEU A 92 -13.32 6.97 5.55
C LEU A 92 -13.84 5.72 4.83
N LEU A 93 -14.75 5.88 3.87
CA LEU A 93 -15.26 4.77 3.06
C LEU A 93 -14.13 4.05 2.34
N GLY A 94 -13.22 4.78 1.71
CA GLY A 94 -12.05 4.21 1.02
C GLY A 94 -11.16 3.37 1.93
N ASN A 95 -10.92 3.83 3.16
CA ASN A 95 -10.17 3.07 4.15
C ASN A 95 -10.91 1.79 4.58
N VAL A 96 -12.24 1.84 4.73
CA VAL A 96 -13.05 0.66 5.07
C VAL A 96 -13.03 -0.36 3.93
N VAL A 97 -13.31 0.06 2.69
CA VAL A 97 -13.29 -0.82 1.51
C VAL A 97 -11.90 -1.43 1.29
N LEU A 98 -10.83 -0.63 1.48
CA LEU A 98 -9.46 -1.15 1.43
C LEU A 98 -9.27 -2.29 2.44
N MET A 99 -9.74 -2.14 3.67
CA MET A 99 -9.56 -3.16 4.70
C MET A 99 -10.42 -4.40 4.49
N MET A 100 -11.51 -4.33 3.73
CA MET A 100 -12.37 -5.49 3.44
C MET A 100 -11.60 -6.60 2.71
N PHE A 101 -10.81 -6.27 1.71
CA PHE A 101 -9.98 -7.28 1.00
C PHE A 101 -8.56 -7.38 1.55
N TYR A 102 -7.98 -6.27 1.99
CA TYR A 102 -6.56 -6.23 2.40
C TYR A 102 -6.29 -7.09 3.64
N THR A 103 -7.22 -7.15 4.61
CA THR A 103 -7.09 -8.01 5.78
C THR A 103 -7.14 -9.50 5.42
N THR A 104 -7.93 -9.87 4.40
CA THR A 104 -7.98 -11.23 3.85
C THR A 104 -6.63 -11.61 3.23
N VAL A 105 -6.07 -10.75 2.38
CA VAL A 105 -4.76 -10.99 1.76
C VAL A 105 -3.64 -11.01 2.81
N ALA A 106 -3.67 -10.13 3.81
CA ALA A 106 -2.73 -10.19 4.94
C ALA A 106 -2.85 -11.51 5.72
N GLY A 107 -4.06 -12.05 5.86
CA GLY A 107 -4.33 -13.37 6.41
C GLY A 107 -3.70 -14.49 5.57
N TRP A 108 -3.75 -14.40 4.23
CA TRP A 108 -3.07 -15.37 3.35
C TRP A 108 -1.56 -15.35 3.53
N MET A 109 -0.94 -14.16 3.66
CA MET A 109 0.50 -14.05 3.93
C MET A 109 0.90 -14.72 5.24
N LEU A 110 0.12 -14.48 6.30
CA LEU A 110 0.33 -15.12 7.60
C LEU A 110 0.13 -16.64 7.52
N GLN A 111 -0.87 -17.11 6.80
CA GLN A 111 -1.10 -18.54 6.58
C GLN A 111 0.06 -19.18 5.86
N TYR A 112 0.55 -18.56 4.77
CA TYR A 112 1.71 -19.07 4.01
C TYR A 112 2.99 -19.08 4.84
N PHE A 113 3.19 -18.08 5.71
CA PHE A 113 4.28 -18.13 6.69
C PHE A 113 4.19 -19.37 7.58
N VAL A 114 3.02 -19.62 8.18
CA VAL A 114 2.82 -20.77 9.06
C VAL A 114 2.95 -22.08 8.30
N ASP A 115 2.38 -22.19 7.11
CA ASP A 115 2.40 -23.41 6.30
C ASP A 115 3.81 -23.73 5.78
N THR A 116 4.58 -22.72 5.37
CA THR A 116 5.98 -22.87 4.97
C THR A 116 6.85 -23.27 6.16
N ALA A 117 6.69 -22.60 7.30
CA ALA A 117 7.41 -22.91 8.53
C ALA A 117 7.08 -24.32 9.06
N ALA A 118 5.86 -24.79 8.85
CA ALA A 118 5.46 -26.18 9.17
C ALA A 118 5.94 -27.21 8.14
N GLY A 119 6.54 -26.77 7.01
CA GLY A 119 7.04 -27.67 5.96
C GLY A 119 5.94 -28.25 5.04
N ARG A 120 4.75 -27.64 4.99
CA ARG A 120 3.62 -28.16 4.19
C ARG A 120 3.84 -28.13 2.68
N PHE A 121 4.73 -27.25 2.22
CA PHE A 121 5.08 -27.15 0.79
C PHE A 121 6.31 -27.97 0.43
N ALA A 122 7.01 -28.56 1.40
CA ALA A 122 8.24 -29.28 1.17
C ALA A 122 8.02 -30.51 0.25
N GLY A 123 8.77 -30.56 -0.86
CA GLY A 123 8.70 -31.66 -1.84
C GLY A 123 7.47 -31.65 -2.75
N LEU A 124 6.61 -30.63 -2.69
CA LEU A 124 5.52 -30.47 -3.63
C LEU A 124 6.06 -30.03 -5.00
N ASP A 125 5.51 -30.57 -6.07
CA ASP A 125 5.72 -30.08 -7.43
C ASP A 125 4.84 -28.85 -7.74
N VAL A 126 5.01 -28.26 -8.93
CA VAL A 126 4.29 -27.05 -9.35
C VAL A 126 2.78 -27.26 -9.29
N SER A 127 2.31 -28.41 -9.77
CA SER A 127 0.87 -28.72 -9.81
C SER A 127 0.28 -28.91 -8.40
N ALA A 128 1.03 -29.54 -7.49
CA ALA A 128 0.61 -29.72 -6.11
C ALA A 128 0.57 -28.40 -5.33
N VAL A 129 1.47 -27.43 -5.62
CA VAL A 129 1.42 -26.09 -5.03
C VAL A 129 0.19 -25.31 -5.54
N GLU A 130 -0.16 -25.42 -6.82
CA GLU A 130 -1.39 -24.84 -7.37
C GLU A 130 -2.64 -25.40 -6.68
N VAL A 131 -2.71 -26.73 -6.52
CA VAL A 131 -3.81 -27.38 -5.80
C VAL A 131 -3.84 -26.94 -4.34
N ALA A 132 -2.68 -26.76 -3.67
CA ALA A 132 -2.62 -26.26 -2.30
C ALA A 132 -3.17 -24.85 -2.18
N PHE A 133 -2.87 -23.95 -3.13
CA PHE A 133 -3.45 -22.60 -3.19
C PHE A 133 -4.96 -22.64 -3.43
N GLY A 134 -5.42 -23.41 -4.42
CA GLY A 134 -6.85 -23.59 -4.69
C GLY A 134 -7.61 -24.15 -3.48
N SER A 135 -7.04 -25.15 -2.78
CA SER A 135 -7.64 -25.72 -1.57
C SER A 135 -7.67 -24.73 -0.39
N MET A 136 -6.69 -23.84 -0.30
CA MET A 136 -6.72 -22.73 0.66
C MET A 136 -7.89 -21.79 0.37
N LEU A 137 -8.07 -21.39 -0.88
CA LEU A 137 -9.17 -20.49 -1.30
C LEU A 137 -10.54 -21.17 -1.13
N ALA A 138 -10.62 -22.47 -1.31
CA ALA A 138 -11.85 -23.24 -1.11
C ALA A 138 -12.23 -23.46 0.36
N ASN A 139 -11.34 -23.12 1.32
CA ASN A 139 -11.60 -23.32 2.76
C ASN A 139 -11.91 -22.00 3.46
N PRO A 140 -13.19 -21.58 3.54
CA PRO A 140 -13.56 -20.32 4.17
C PRO A 140 -13.25 -20.26 5.66
N GLY A 141 -13.37 -21.37 6.38
CA GLY A 141 -13.12 -21.42 7.82
C GLY A 141 -11.67 -21.09 8.15
N ARG A 142 -10.72 -21.69 7.45
CA ARG A 142 -9.29 -21.46 7.68
C ARG A 142 -8.89 -20.04 7.28
N GLN A 143 -9.36 -19.54 6.15
CA GLN A 143 -9.13 -18.14 5.74
C GLN A 143 -9.67 -17.15 6.80
N THR A 144 -10.89 -17.40 7.31
CA THR A 144 -11.51 -16.54 8.33
C THR A 144 -10.71 -16.52 9.64
N VAL A 145 -10.09 -17.65 10.04
CA VAL A 145 -9.23 -17.69 11.23
C VAL A 145 -8.00 -16.79 11.04
N TYR A 146 -7.27 -16.92 9.92
CA TYR A 146 -6.07 -16.11 9.68
C TYR A 146 -6.39 -14.63 9.48
N MET A 147 -7.45 -14.29 8.74
CA MET A 147 -7.95 -12.92 8.63
C MET A 147 -8.37 -12.38 10.00
N GLY A 148 -9.07 -13.18 10.81
CA GLY A 148 -9.47 -12.82 12.16
C GLY A 148 -8.28 -12.55 13.09
N LEU A 149 -7.20 -13.33 12.99
CA LEU A 149 -5.97 -13.08 13.74
C LEU A 149 -5.36 -11.71 13.37
N ILE A 150 -5.33 -11.36 12.09
CA ILE A 150 -4.87 -10.03 11.61
C ILE A 150 -5.75 -8.92 12.19
N VAL A 151 -7.07 -9.03 12.07
CA VAL A 151 -8.00 -7.99 12.53
C VAL A 151 -7.96 -7.83 14.05
N VAL A 152 -8.08 -8.93 14.80
CA VAL A 152 -8.13 -8.89 16.27
C VAL A 152 -6.82 -8.38 16.83
N SER A 153 -5.67 -8.91 16.39
CA SER A 153 -4.36 -8.45 16.87
C SER A 153 -4.12 -6.98 16.52
N GLY A 154 -4.53 -6.55 15.31
CA GLY A 154 -4.40 -5.16 14.88
C GLY A 154 -5.17 -4.19 15.78
N PHE A 155 -6.45 -4.44 16.02
CA PHE A 155 -7.25 -3.58 16.89
C PHE A 155 -6.82 -3.64 18.36
N LEU A 156 -6.32 -4.78 18.83
CA LEU A 156 -5.72 -4.87 20.17
C LEU A 156 -4.48 -3.97 20.30
N ILE A 157 -3.55 -4.00 19.34
CA ILE A 157 -2.37 -3.14 19.33
C ILE A 157 -2.78 -1.67 19.33
N ILE A 158 -3.71 -1.27 18.46
CA ILE A 158 -4.15 0.11 18.33
C ILE A 158 -4.91 0.59 19.56
N SER A 159 -5.64 -0.29 20.26
CA SER A 159 -6.35 0.04 21.50
C SER A 159 -5.42 0.52 22.60
N ALA A 160 -4.14 0.14 22.58
CA ALA A 160 -3.12 0.57 23.54
C ALA A 160 -2.65 2.03 23.33
N GLY A 161 -3.10 2.73 22.27
CA GLY A 161 -2.76 4.13 21.97
C GLY A 161 -1.76 4.27 20.82
N VAL A 162 -1.54 5.52 20.39
CA VAL A 162 -0.66 5.81 19.25
C VAL A 162 0.80 5.53 19.61
N GLN A 163 1.31 6.03 20.73
CA GLN A 163 2.72 5.86 21.10
C GLN A 163 3.04 4.46 21.59
N LYS A 164 2.25 3.93 22.54
CA LYS A 164 2.53 2.65 23.21
C LYS A 164 2.17 1.43 22.34
N GLY A 165 1.13 1.55 21.53
CA GLY A 165 0.66 0.50 20.63
C GLY A 165 1.23 0.66 19.23
N LEU A 166 0.66 1.57 18.45
CA LEU A 166 0.94 1.72 17.01
C LEU A 166 2.42 2.05 16.72
N GLU A 167 2.96 3.15 17.26
CA GLU A 167 4.34 3.60 16.95
C GLU A 167 5.36 2.56 17.40
N ARG A 168 5.22 2.03 18.61
CA ARG A 168 6.18 1.06 19.15
C ARG A 168 6.21 -0.24 18.33
N VAL A 169 5.06 -0.80 18.03
CA VAL A 169 4.97 -2.07 17.27
C VAL A 169 5.43 -1.87 15.84
N THR A 170 4.93 -0.83 15.15
CA THR A 170 5.31 -0.56 13.75
C THR A 170 6.80 -0.27 13.62
N LYS A 171 7.40 0.47 14.57
CA LYS A 171 8.84 0.75 14.54
C LYS A 171 9.68 -0.53 14.54
N TRP A 172 9.44 -1.45 15.47
CA TRP A 172 10.19 -2.70 15.54
C TRP A 172 9.91 -3.63 14.35
N MET A 173 8.65 -3.68 13.93
CA MET A 173 8.24 -4.47 12.78
C MET A 173 8.88 -3.96 11.48
N MET A 174 8.94 -2.63 11.25
CA MET A 174 9.61 -2.04 10.10
C MET A 174 11.11 -2.24 10.10
N LEU A 175 11.77 -2.17 11.26
CA LEU A 175 13.19 -2.50 11.36
C LEU A 175 13.46 -3.97 11.04
N ALA A 176 12.66 -4.88 11.57
CA ALA A 176 12.74 -6.30 11.26
C ALA A 176 12.48 -6.58 9.77
N LEU A 177 11.48 -5.92 9.18
CA LEU A 177 11.17 -5.99 7.74
C LEU A 177 12.37 -5.59 6.88
N ILE A 178 13.01 -4.46 7.18
CA ILE A 178 14.18 -3.98 6.43
C ILE A 178 15.34 -4.99 6.53
N VAL A 179 15.60 -5.52 7.72
CA VAL A 179 16.67 -6.53 7.92
C VAL A 179 16.35 -7.81 7.15
N LEU A 180 15.14 -8.35 7.27
CA LEU A 180 14.71 -9.55 6.55
C LEU A 180 14.84 -9.37 5.04
N MET A 181 14.38 -8.22 4.53
CA MET A 181 14.44 -7.88 3.12
C MET A 181 15.88 -7.80 2.60
N LEU A 182 16.78 -7.15 3.34
CA LEU A 182 18.19 -7.07 2.95
C LEU A 182 18.87 -8.45 2.94
N VAL A 183 18.59 -9.28 3.94
CA VAL A 183 19.11 -10.66 3.99
C VAL A 183 18.63 -11.48 2.80
N LEU A 184 17.32 -11.41 2.49
CA LEU A 184 16.74 -12.12 1.35
C LEU A 184 17.27 -11.58 0.01
N ALA A 185 17.40 -10.26 -0.15
CA ALA A 185 17.95 -9.66 -1.36
C ALA A 185 19.39 -10.10 -1.59
N VAL A 186 20.25 -10.02 -0.56
CA VAL A 186 21.63 -10.49 -0.66
C VAL A 186 21.68 -11.98 -1.01
N HIS A 187 20.87 -12.81 -0.36
CA HIS A 187 20.80 -14.26 -0.69
C HIS A 187 20.43 -14.49 -2.15
N SER A 188 19.41 -13.78 -2.67
CA SER A 188 18.94 -13.95 -4.04
C SER A 188 19.99 -13.56 -5.11
N LEU A 189 20.89 -12.63 -4.79
CA LEU A 189 21.99 -12.23 -5.70
C LEU A 189 23.01 -13.35 -5.95
N PHE A 190 23.14 -14.31 -5.03
CA PHE A 190 24.06 -15.44 -5.15
C PHE A 190 23.42 -16.69 -5.78
N LEU A 191 22.17 -16.61 -6.22
CA LEU A 191 21.51 -17.74 -6.88
C LEU A 191 22.11 -18.00 -8.27
N PRO A 192 22.31 -19.29 -8.66
CA PRO A 192 22.79 -19.65 -9.99
C PRO A 192 21.82 -19.15 -11.07
N GLY A 193 22.31 -18.38 -12.07
CA GLY A 193 21.46 -17.82 -13.12
C GLY A 193 20.73 -16.52 -12.74
N GLY A 194 20.82 -16.06 -11.49
CA GLY A 194 20.14 -14.85 -11.02
C GLY A 194 20.60 -13.56 -11.71
N SER A 195 21.78 -13.55 -12.35
CA SER A 195 22.29 -12.40 -13.11
C SER A 195 21.39 -12.00 -14.29
N GLU A 196 20.68 -12.92 -14.92
CA GLU A 196 19.74 -12.58 -16.00
C GLU A 196 18.48 -11.92 -15.45
N GLY A 197 17.98 -12.38 -14.31
CA GLY A 197 16.89 -11.73 -13.59
C GLY A 197 17.25 -10.31 -13.17
N LEU A 198 18.49 -10.08 -12.71
CA LEU A 198 19.00 -8.74 -12.41
C LEU A 198 19.06 -7.84 -13.66
N LYS A 199 19.55 -8.36 -14.78
CA LYS A 199 19.59 -7.61 -16.05
C LYS A 199 18.17 -7.25 -16.50
N PHE A 200 17.24 -8.20 -16.45
CA PHE A 200 15.83 -7.95 -16.76
C PHE A 200 15.25 -6.83 -15.90
N TYR A 201 15.53 -6.86 -14.61
CA TYR A 201 14.95 -5.96 -13.62
C TYR A 201 15.57 -4.57 -13.61
N LEU A 202 16.90 -4.47 -13.75
CA LEU A 202 17.63 -3.20 -13.59
C LEU A 202 17.97 -2.50 -14.90
N LEU A 203 18.11 -3.24 -16.01
CA LEU A 203 18.48 -2.65 -17.29
C LEU A 203 17.23 -2.28 -18.09
N PRO A 204 17.02 -0.98 -18.38
CA PRO A 204 15.93 -0.55 -19.24
C PRO A 204 16.07 -1.13 -20.66
N ASP A 205 15.00 -1.72 -21.17
CA ASP A 205 14.92 -2.24 -22.54
C ASP A 205 13.69 -1.67 -23.24
N ILE A 206 13.92 -0.80 -24.22
CA ILE A 206 12.85 -0.11 -24.97
C ILE A 206 12.08 -1.11 -25.82
N ARG A 207 12.72 -2.13 -26.39
CA ARG A 207 12.06 -3.14 -27.23
C ARG A 207 10.98 -3.89 -26.47
N ARG A 208 11.27 -4.27 -25.22
CA ARG A 208 10.28 -4.91 -24.33
C ARG A 208 9.09 -3.99 -24.03
N MET A 209 9.30 -2.66 -23.97
CA MET A 209 8.21 -1.70 -23.83
C MET A 209 7.35 -1.63 -25.09
N GLU A 210 7.97 -1.70 -26.26
CA GLU A 210 7.26 -1.70 -27.55
C GLU A 210 6.40 -2.95 -27.69
N ASP A 211 6.91 -4.13 -27.31
CA ASP A 211 6.19 -5.40 -27.35
C ASP A 211 4.92 -5.40 -26.46
N VAL A 212 4.96 -4.71 -25.33
CA VAL A 212 3.82 -4.56 -24.40
C VAL A 212 2.91 -3.41 -24.80
N GLY A 213 3.43 -2.44 -25.53
CA GLY A 213 2.81 -1.16 -25.84
C GLY A 213 3.20 -0.07 -24.85
N ILE A 214 3.95 0.93 -25.33
CA ILE A 214 4.50 2.04 -24.52
C ILE A 214 3.42 2.73 -23.68
N GLY A 215 2.22 2.94 -24.23
CA GLY A 215 1.09 3.54 -23.50
C GLY A 215 0.66 2.74 -22.29
N ASN A 216 0.63 1.41 -22.40
CA ASN A 216 0.28 0.51 -21.29
C ASN A 216 1.33 0.54 -20.17
N VAL A 217 2.63 0.58 -20.55
CA VAL A 217 3.74 0.67 -19.61
C VAL A 217 3.68 1.98 -18.82
N ILE A 218 3.46 3.10 -19.51
CA ILE A 218 3.31 4.43 -18.89
C ILE A 218 2.10 4.45 -17.95
N ALA A 219 0.93 4.01 -18.41
CA ALA A 219 -0.29 3.98 -17.60
C ALA A 219 -0.13 3.09 -16.36
N GLY A 220 0.48 1.90 -16.53
CA GLY A 220 0.79 1.00 -15.41
C GLY A 220 1.73 1.63 -14.38
N ALA A 221 2.81 2.28 -14.83
CA ALA A 221 3.77 2.94 -13.94
C ALA A 221 3.15 4.14 -13.19
N MET A 222 2.31 4.93 -13.87
CA MET A 222 1.56 6.01 -13.27
C MET A 222 0.61 5.49 -12.17
N ASN A 223 -0.17 4.45 -12.47
CA ASN A 223 -1.10 3.86 -11.51
C ASN A 223 -0.35 3.29 -10.29
N GLN A 224 0.74 2.56 -10.50
CA GLN A 224 1.55 2.01 -9.43
C GLN A 224 2.14 3.10 -8.51
N SER A 225 2.50 4.26 -9.06
CA SER A 225 3.07 5.37 -8.27
C SER A 225 2.08 5.97 -7.25
N PHE A 226 0.78 5.92 -7.54
CA PHE A 226 -0.26 6.32 -6.57
C PHE A 226 -0.59 5.21 -5.59
N PHE A 227 -0.69 3.99 -6.08
CA PHE A 227 -1.06 2.84 -5.27
C PHE A 227 -0.04 2.58 -4.16
N THR A 228 1.26 2.64 -4.49
CA THR A 228 2.34 2.31 -3.56
C THR A 228 2.35 3.21 -2.31
N LEU A 229 1.99 4.48 -2.45
CA LEU A 229 1.97 5.45 -1.34
C LEU A 229 0.61 5.54 -0.63
N SER A 230 -0.40 4.74 -1.02
CA SER A 230 -1.76 4.76 -0.46
C SER A 230 -2.39 6.16 -0.40
N LEU A 231 -2.17 6.98 -1.47
CA LEU A 231 -2.62 8.37 -1.54
C LEU A 231 -4.10 8.46 -1.93
N GLY A 232 -4.78 9.52 -1.49
CA GLY A 232 -6.15 9.84 -1.91
C GLY A 232 -7.23 9.47 -0.90
N ILE A 233 -6.97 8.59 0.04
CA ILE A 233 -7.92 8.19 1.10
C ILE A 233 -7.60 8.82 2.46
N GLY A 234 -6.67 9.78 2.50
CA GLY A 234 -6.31 10.49 3.72
C GLY A 234 -5.53 9.66 4.75
N ALA A 235 -5.02 8.48 4.35
CA ALA A 235 -4.22 7.65 5.23
C ALA A 235 -2.95 8.38 5.70
N MET A 236 -2.33 9.14 4.81
CA MET A 236 -1.15 9.95 5.15
C MET A 236 -1.52 11.24 5.92
N ALA A 237 -2.71 11.79 5.73
CA ALA A 237 -3.18 12.96 6.47
C ALA A 237 -3.30 12.68 7.97
N ILE A 238 -3.69 11.45 8.39
CA ILE A 238 -3.75 11.12 9.81
C ILE A 238 -2.36 11.22 10.46
N PHE A 239 -1.29 10.73 9.78
CA PHE A 239 0.07 10.82 10.30
C PHE A 239 0.60 12.25 10.27
N GLY A 240 0.24 13.04 9.24
CA GLY A 240 0.48 14.47 9.24
C GLY A 240 -0.08 15.18 10.49
N SER A 241 -1.23 14.72 10.99
CA SER A 241 -1.84 15.30 12.21
C SER A 241 -1.11 14.95 13.51
N TYR A 242 -0.15 14.04 13.49
CA TYR A 242 0.66 13.63 14.65
C TYR A 242 2.07 14.22 14.67
N ILE A 243 2.49 14.90 13.56
CA ILE A 243 3.83 15.51 13.47
C ILE A 243 3.81 16.98 13.89
N GLY A 244 4.90 17.40 14.54
CA GLY A 244 5.15 18.82 14.89
C GLY A 244 5.61 19.67 13.70
N LYS A 245 5.96 20.92 14.00
CA LYS A 245 6.33 21.95 13.00
C LYS A 245 7.86 22.18 12.87
N GLU A 246 8.67 21.33 13.49
CA GLU A 246 10.13 21.49 13.49
C GLU A 246 10.76 21.23 12.12
N ARG A 247 10.07 20.49 11.26
CA ARG A 247 10.55 20.07 9.94
C ARG A 247 9.57 20.40 8.82
N SER A 248 10.13 20.77 7.67
CA SER A 248 9.35 20.97 6.45
C SER A 248 8.85 19.63 5.90
N LEU A 249 7.61 19.62 5.41
CA LEU A 249 6.94 18.38 5.01
C LEU A 249 7.47 17.80 3.69
N ALA A 250 7.95 18.61 2.76
CA ALA A 250 8.55 18.12 1.52
C ALA A 250 9.73 17.17 1.80
N GLY A 251 10.59 17.52 2.77
CA GLY A 251 11.70 16.66 3.16
C GLY A 251 11.28 15.35 3.82
N GLU A 252 10.21 15.38 4.61
CA GLU A 252 9.66 14.17 5.23
C GLU A 252 8.97 13.28 4.18
N SER A 253 8.24 13.87 3.23
CA SER A 253 7.63 13.15 2.11
C SER A 253 8.65 12.43 1.25
N VAL A 254 9.78 13.08 0.92
CA VAL A 254 10.88 12.45 0.18
C VAL A 254 11.47 11.27 0.94
N ARG A 255 11.61 11.37 2.27
CA ARG A 255 12.14 10.25 3.08
C ARG A 255 11.20 9.06 3.13
N VAL A 256 9.90 9.31 3.32
CA VAL A 256 8.88 8.25 3.30
C VAL A 256 8.88 7.58 1.92
N CYS A 257 8.87 8.38 0.85
CA CYS A 257 8.93 7.89 -0.52
C CYS A 257 10.21 7.09 -0.80
N ALA A 258 11.38 7.53 -0.30
CA ALA A 258 12.64 6.81 -0.46
C ALA A 258 12.64 5.44 0.25
N LEU A 259 12.05 5.34 1.45
CA LEU A 259 11.91 4.07 2.15
C LEU A 259 10.93 3.13 1.43
N ASP A 260 9.81 3.65 0.96
CA ASP A 260 8.85 2.91 0.15
C ASP A 260 9.51 2.34 -1.12
N THR A 261 10.23 3.20 -1.84
CA THR A 261 10.99 2.82 -3.03
C THR A 261 12.06 1.77 -2.74
N LEU A 262 12.80 1.93 -1.63
CA LEU A 262 13.81 0.95 -1.23
C LEU A 262 13.19 -0.44 -1.07
N VAL A 263 12.05 -0.54 -0.40
CA VAL A 263 11.37 -1.84 -0.22
C VAL A 263 10.86 -2.39 -1.56
N ALA A 264 10.26 -1.56 -2.40
CA ALA A 264 9.82 -1.98 -3.73
C ALA A 264 10.99 -2.50 -4.58
N LEU A 265 12.10 -1.76 -4.62
CA LEU A 265 13.29 -2.17 -5.38
C LEU A 265 13.91 -3.45 -4.83
N CYS A 266 14.03 -3.58 -3.51
CA CYS A 266 14.57 -4.81 -2.91
C CYS A 266 13.65 -6.02 -3.12
N SER A 267 12.33 -5.83 -3.15
CA SER A 267 11.40 -6.92 -3.48
C SER A 267 11.66 -7.45 -4.90
N GLY A 268 11.92 -6.57 -5.87
CA GLY A 268 12.36 -6.98 -7.20
C GLY A 268 13.70 -7.72 -7.19
N LEU A 269 14.68 -7.27 -6.38
CA LEU A 269 15.97 -7.95 -6.22
C LEU A 269 15.84 -9.34 -5.57
N ILE A 270 14.79 -9.59 -4.79
CA ILE A 270 14.48 -10.91 -4.24
C ILE A 270 13.82 -11.79 -5.30
N ILE A 271 12.81 -11.28 -5.99
CA ILE A 271 11.90 -12.07 -6.82
C ILE A 271 12.51 -12.39 -8.19
N PHE A 272 13.04 -11.40 -8.92
CA PHE A 272 13.51 -11.62 -10.29
C PHE A 272 14.70 -12.58 -10.39
N PRO A 273 15.78 -12.45 -9.59
CA PRO A 273 16.85 -13.44 -9.61
C PRO A 273 16.35 -14.85 -9.30
N ALA A 274 15.45 -14.98 -8.32
CA ALA A 274 14.87 -16.26 -7.96
C ALA A 274 14.03 -16.88 -9.08
N CYS A 275 13.15 -16.11 -9.73
CA CYS A 275 12.34 -16.57 -10.84
C CYS A 275 13.21 -17.04 -12.03
N PHE A 276 14.19 -16.24 -12.43
CA PHE A 276 15.08 -16.60 -13.55
C PHE A 276 15.99 -17.79 -13.24
N SER A 277 16.43 -17.95 -12.00
CA SER A 277 17.25 -19.09 -11.57
C SER A 277 16.49 -20.43 -11.70
N TYR A 278 15.18 -20.42 -11.56
CA TYR A 278 14.34 -21.62 -11.58
C TYR A 278 13.38 -21.70 -12.77
N GLY A 279 13.56 -20.82 -13.79
CA GLY A 279 12.78 -20.86 -15.04
C GLY A 279 11.30 -20.53 -14.86
N VAL A 280 10.99 -19.68 -13.90
CA VAL A 280 9.61 -19.32 -13.55
C VAL A 280 9.16 -18.08 -14.29
N ASP A 281 7.94 -18.09 -14.85
CA ASP A 281 7.37 -16.94 -15.55
C ASP A 281 7.06 -15.78 -14.58
N VAL A 282 7.71 -14.65 -14.81
CA VAL A 282 7.52 -13.42 -14.02
C VAL A 282 6.21 -12.70 -14.31
N LYS A 283 5.45 -13.12 -15.32
CA LYS A 283 4.15 -12.53 -15.71
C LYS A 283 2.95 -13.18 -15.03
N SER A 284 3.15 -14.12 -14.12
CA SER A 284 2.10 -14.97 -13.54
C SER A 284 1.09 -14.24 -12.62
N GLY A 285 1.14 -12.92 -12.50
CA GLY A 285 0.15 -12.13 -11.75
C GLY A 285 0.16 -12.42 -10.24
N PRO A 286 -1.02 -12.41 -9.59
CA PRO A 286 -1.15 -12.77 -8.18
C PRO A 286 -0.64 -14.17 -7.84
N ALA A 287 -0.72 -15.10 -8.79
CA ALA A 287 -0.20 -16.44 -8.67
C ALA A 287 1.31 -16.50 -8.41
N LEU A 288 2.07 -15.49 -8.85
CA LEU A 288 3.53 -15.43 -8.68
C LEU A 288 3.97 -15.68 -7.23
N ILE A 289 3.33 -15.05 -6.26
CA ILE A 289 3.73 -15.18 -4.86
C ILE A 289 3.25 -16.50 -4.24
N PHE A 290 2.00 -16.86 -4.48
CA PHE A 290 1.37 -17.98 -3.78
C PHE A 290 1.56 -19.33 -4.45
N MET A 291 1.80 -19.34 -5.77
CA MET A 291 1.98 -20.58 -6.54
C MET A 291 3.43 -20.77 -6.96
N THR A 292 4.08 -19.71 -7.39
CA THR A 292 5.41 -19.79 -8.00
C THR A 292 6.55 -19.77 -6.99
N LEU A 293 6.54 -18.82 -6.02
CA LEU A 293 7.62 -18.70 -5.06
C LEU A 293 7.76 -19.90 -4.10
N PRO A 294 6.70 -20.57 -3.63
CA PRO A 294 6.86 -21.83 -2.90
C PRO A 294 7.64 -22.90 -3.69
N ASN A 295 7.43 -22.98 -5.01
CA ASN A 295 8.20 -23.87 -5.87
C ASN A 295 9.68 -23.46 -5.98
N VAL A 296 9.96 -22.17 -6.07
CA VAL A 296 11.33 -21.65 -6.03
C VAL A 296 12.01 -22.07 -4.73
N PHE A 297 11.34 -21.88 -3.59
CA PHE A 297 11.90 -22.26 -2.28
C PHE A 297 12.09 -23.79 -2.15
N ASN A 298 11.22 -24.61 -2.74
CA ASN A 298 11.38 -26.07 -2.71
C ASN A 298 12.66 -26.54 -3.41
N ASN A 299 13.15 -25.80 -4.39
CA ASN A 299 14.38 -26.10 -5.12
C ASN A 299 15.64 -25.51 -4.48
N LEU A 300 15.50 -24.72 -3.39
CA LEU A 300 16.62 -24.07 -2.70
C LEU A 300 17.17 -24.95 -1.56
N PRO A 301 18.49 -24.98 -1.35
CA PRO A 301 19.05 -25.48 -0.08
C PRO A 301 18.45 -24.68 1.08
N MET A 302 17.98 -25.36 2.11
CA MET A 302 17.24 -24.74 3.24
C MET A 302 16.00 -23.93 2.83
N GLY A 303 15.32 -24.30 1.74
CA GLY A 303 14.21 -23.54 1.17
C GLY A 303 13.05 -23.30 2.15
N ARG A 304 12.79 -24.25 3.07
CA ARG A 304 11.84 -24.06 4.16
C ARG A 304 12.20 -22.84 5.04
N PHE A 305 13.47 -22.65 5.36
CA PHE A 305 13.94 -21.50 6.14
C PHE A 305 13.80 -20.20 5.35
N TRP A 306 14.30 -20.15 4.11
CA TRP A 306 14.23 -18.96 3.26
C TRP A 306 12.80 -18.60 2.89
N GLY A 307 11.96 -19.57 2.57
CA GLY A 307 10.54 -19.35 2.31
C GLY A 307 9.78 -18.83 3.54
N SER A 308 10.10 -19.34 4.74
CA SER A 308 9.51 -18.83 5.99
C SER A 308 9.91 -17.36 6.24
N LEU A 309 11.18 -17.01 6.05
CA LEU A 309 11.64 -15.62 6.19
C LEU A 309 10.96 -14.71 5.15
N PHE A 310 10.77 -15.19 3.91
CA PHE A 310 10.09 -14.43 2.87
C PHE A 310 8.62 -14.15 3.23
N PHE A 311 7.86 -15.17 3.61
CA PHE A 311 6.45 -14.98 3.98
C PHE A 311 6.28 -14.22 5.30
N LEU A 312 7.24 -14.28 6.22
CA LEU A 312 7.29 -13.41 7.40
C LEU A 312 7.49 -11.95 7.00
N PHE A 313 8.43 -11.67 6.09
CA PHE A 313 8.64 -10.35 5.51
C PHE A 313 7.36 -9.82 4.85
N MET A 314 6.71 -10.64 4.03
CA MET A 314 5.43 -10.29 3.38
C MET A 314 4.33 -9.99 4.40
N THR A 315 4.24 -10.81 5.46
CA THR A 315 3.28 -10.60 6.55
C THR A 315 3.51 -9.27 7.26
N PHE A 316 4.76 -8.92 7.56
CA PHE A 316 5.09 -7.64 8.20
C PHE A 316 4.77 -6.46 7.29
N ALA A 317 5.05 -6.56 6.00
CA ALA A 317 4.70 -5.53 5.03
C ALA A 317 3.19 -5.30 4.96
N ALA A 318 2.40 -6.36 4.84
CA ALA A 318 0.94 -6.26 4.83
C ALA A 318 0.39 -5.72 6.15
N TYR A 319 0.90 -6.23 7.27
CA TYR A 319 0.39 -5.88 8.59
C TYR A 319 0.70 -4.44 9.01
N SER A 320 1.81 -3.85 8.56
CA SER A 320 2.14 -2.44 8.83
C SER A 320 1.10 -1.50 8.22
N THR A 321 0.67 -1.78 6.98
CA THR A 321 -0.42 -1.04 6.33
C THR A 321 -1.76 -1.23 7.05
N VAL A 322 -2.08 -2.47 7.46
CA VAL A 322 -3.31 -2.75 8.23
C VAL A 322 -3.38 -1.90 9.50
N LEU A 323 -2.30 -1.88 10.28
CA LEU A 323 -2.24 -1.06 11.51
C LEU A 323 -2.43 0.43 11.23
N ALA A 324 -1.80 0.94 10.18
CA ALA A 324 -1.88 2.33 9.77
C ALA A 324 -3.29 2.75 9.34
N VAL A 325 -3.95 1.92 8.54
CA VAL A 325 -5.32 2.19 8.06
C VAL A 325 -6.35 2.00 9.19
N PHE A 326 -6.17 1.03 10.08
CA PHE A 326 -7.02 0.89 11.26
C PHE A 326 -6.96 2.14 12.15
N GLU A 327 -5.76 2.73 12.36
CA GLU A 327 -5.63 3.99 13.11
C GLU A 327 -6.43 5.11 12.44
N ASN A 328 -6.40 5.20 11.10
CA ASN A 328 -7.18 6.19 10.36
C ASN A 328 -8.69 5.98 10.58
N ILE A 329 -9.19 4.75 10.45
CA ILE A 329 -10.60 4.41 10.65
C ILE A 329 -11.04 4.78 12.08
N ILE A 330 -10.30 4.34 13.12
CA ILE A 330 -10.71 4.63 14.50
C ILE A 330 -10.61 6.10 14.87
N SER A 331 -9.65 6.83 14.29
CA SER A 331 -9.56 8.28 14.48
C SER A 331 -10.75 9.00 13.85
N CYS A 332 -11.17 8.62 12.65
CA CYS A 332 -12.35 9.16 11.99
C CYS A 332 -13.64 8.85 12.78
N VAL A 333 -13.86 7.57 13.12
CA VAL A 333 -15.05 7.13 13.86
C VAL A 333 -15.07 7.70 15.27
N GLY A 334 -13.93 7.74 15.96
CA GLY A 334 -13.82 8.33 17.31
C GLY A 334 -14.14 9.82 17.32
N GLU A 335 -13.70 10.60 16.33
CA GLU A 335 -14.06 12.03 16.19
C GLU A 335 -15.53 12.25 15.80
N LEU A 336 -16.16 11.28 15.11
CA LEU A 336 -17.57 11.36 14.73
C LEU A 336 -18.49 11.04 15.91
N THR A 337 -18.18 9.97 16.64
CA THR A 337 -19.04 9.39 17.67
C THR A 337 -18.73 9.87 19.09
N LEU A 338 -17.53 10.44 19.28
CA LEU A 338 -16.99 10.83 20.60
C LEU A 338 -16.84 9.63 21.57
N TRP A 339 -16.80 8.41 21.08
CA TRP A 339 -16.60 7.22 21.88
C TRP A 339 -15.16 7.12 22.42
N SER A 340 -14.99 6.38 23.51
CA SER A 340 -13.63 6.06 24.00
C SER A 340 -12.88 5.20 22.98
N ARG A 341 -11.55 5.34 22.91
CA ARG A 341 -10.69 4.60 21.98
C ARG A 341 -10.95 3.08 22.02
N LYS A 342 -11.06 2.50 23.22
CA LYS A 342 -11.33 1.06 23.39
C LYS A 342 -12.68 0.65 22.78
N LYS A 343 -13.74 1.43 23.02
CA LYS A 343 -15.07 1.17 22.44
C LYS A 343 -15.04 1.28 20.91
N THR A 344 -14.37 2.31 20.39
CA THR A 344 -14.22 2.50 18.95
C THR A 344 -13.46 1.34 18.32
N CYS A 345 -12.36 0.89 18.92
CA CYS A 345 -11.59 -0.26 18.43
C CYS A 345 -12.43 -1.54 18.42
N LEU A 346 -13.22 -1.81 19.47
CA LEU A 346 -14.07 -3.00 19.53
C LEU A 346 -15.11 -2.99 18.41
N ILE A 347 -15.84 -1.88 18.26
CA ILE A 347 -16.92 -1.78 17.27
C ILE A 347 -16.36 -1.80 15.83
N CYS A 348 -15.30 -1.03 15.55
CA CYS A 348 -14.65 -1.03 14.25
C CYS A 348 -14.02 -2.40 13.93
N GLY A 349 -13.45 -3.08 14.95
CA GLY A 349 -12.89 -4.42 14.77
C GLY A 349 -13.94 -5.45 14.37
N ILE A 350 -15.09 -5.46 15.05
CA ILE A 350 -16.23 -6.32 14.67
C ILE A 350 -16.73 -5.95 13.26
N ALA A 351 -16.88 -4.65 12.97
CA ALA A 351 -17.37 -4.20 11.67
C ALA A 351 -16.43 -4.62 10.53
N ILE A 352 -15.13 -4.36 10.64
CA ILE A 352 -14.14 -4.75 9.62
C ILE A 352 -14.08 -6.27 9.47
N PHE A 353 -14.10 -7.03 10.59
CA PHE A 353 -14.14 -8.49 10.50
C PHE A 353 -15.33 -8.98 9.68
N LEU A 354 -16.54 -8.49 9.97
CA LEU A 354 -17.76 -8.88 9.25
C LEU A 354 -17.72 -8.42 7.77
N LEU A 355 -17.27 -7.20 7.51
CA LEU A 355 -17.18 -6.64 6.16
C LEU A 355 -16.10 -7.33 5.30
N SER A 356 -15.10 -7.98 5.91
CA SER A 356 -14.08 -8.74 5.18
C SER A 356 -14.53 -10.17 4.81
N VAL A 357 -15.58 -10.71 5.46
CA VAL A 357 -16.09 -12.06 5.16
C VAL A 357 -16.53 -12.23 3.70
N PRO A 358 -17.25 -11.28 3.07
CA PRO A 358 -17.63 -11.39 1.66
C PRO A 358 -16.46 -11.65 0.71
N CYS A 359 -15.31 -11.01 0.95
CA CYS A 359 -14.10 -11.24 0.17
C CYS A 359 -13.64 -12.71 0.23
N ILE A 360 -13.66 -13.32 1.42
CA ILE A 360 -13.34 -14.76 1.61
C ILE A 360 -14.37 -15.62 0.88
N LEU A 361 -15.65 -15.33 1.05
CA LEU A 361 -16.75 -16.12 0.45
C LEU A 361 -16.74 -16.06 -1.08
N GLY A 362 -16.24 -14.99 -1.67
CA GLY A 362 -16.10 -14.83 -3.11
C GLY A 362 -15.28 -15.91 -3.82
N TYR A 363 -14.39 -16.60 -3.10
CA TYR A 363 -13.58 -17.71 -3.64
C TYR A 363 -14.21 -19.12 -3.45
N ASN A 364 -15.34 -19.20 -2.73
CA ASN A 364 -15.97 -20.49 -2.41
C ASN A 364 -17.49 -20.41 -2.48
N LEU A 365 -18.18 -20.13 -1.38
CA LEU A 365 -19.65 -20.15 -1.33
C LEU A 365 -20.32 -19.12 -2.25
N TRP A 366 -19.67 -17.99 -2.52
CA TRP A 366 -20.15 -16.92 -3.39
C TRP A 366 -19.35 -16.80 -4.69
N SER A 367 -18.71 -17.87 -5.13
CA SER A 367 -17.86 -17.88 -6.34
C SER A 367 -18.61 -17.48 -7.63
N SER A 368 -19.94 -17.61 -7.65
CA SER A 368 -20.79 -17.14 -8.75
C SER A 368 -21.18 -15.65 -8.64
N PHE A 369 -20.99 -15.03 -7.46
CA PHE A 369 -21.33 -13.63 -7.26
C PHE A 369 -20.22 -12.73 -7.82
N ARG A 370 -20.52 -11.98 -8.86
CA ARG A 370 -19.61 -11.11 -9.61
C ARG A 370 -20.12 -9.68 -9.59
N PRO A 371 -19.81 -8.88 -8.52
CA PRO A 371 -20.45 -7.60 -8.29
C PRO A 371 -20.13 -6.53 -9.33
N ILE A 372 -18.92 -6.47 -9.87
CA ILE A 372 -18.52 -5.43 -10.83
C ILE A 372 -17.86 -6.08 -12.06
N ALA A 373 -18.40 -5.80 -13.25
CA ALA A 373 -17.85 -6.20 -14.54
C ALA A 373 -17.44 -7.70 -14.64
N GLY A 374 -18.21 -8.59 -14.00
CA GLY A 374 -17.95 -10.04 -14.03
C GLY A 374 -16.77 -10.51 -13.17
N ARG A 375 -16.18 -9.64 -12.37
CA ARG A 375 -15.04 -9.94 -11.48
C ARG A 375 -15.49 -10.41 -10.10
N ASP A 376 -14.63 -11.15 -9.41
CA ASP A 376 -14.92 -11.59 -8.04
C ASP A 376 -14.98 -10.44 -7.03
N VAL A 377 -15.27 -10.76 -5.77
CA VAL A 377 -15.47 -9.75 -4.71
C VAL A 377 -14.17 -8.99 -4.45
N LEU A 378 -13.03 -9.70 -4.34
CA LEU A 378 -11.73 -9.06 -4.07
C LEU A 378 -11.33 -8.11 -5.19
N ASP A 379 -11.41 -8.56 -6.45
CA ASP A 379 -11.08 -7.74 -7.61
C ASP A 379 -12.01 -6.51 -7.73
N SER A 380 -13.28 -6.66 -7.34
CA SER A 380 -14.25 -5.57 -7.32
C SER A 380 -13.95 -4.53 -6.24
N GLU A 381 -13.55 -4.98 -5.04
CA GLU A 381 -13.14 -4.11 -3.93
C GLU A 381 -11.82 -3.40 -4.25
N ASP A 382 -10.81 -4.12 -4.79
CA ASP A 382 -9.54 -3.53 -5.22
C ASP A 382 -9.75 -2.50 -6.34
N PHE A 383 -10.63 -2.78 -7.31
CA PHE A 383 -10.98 -1.82 -8.35
C PHE A 383 -11.53 -0.50 -7.77
N LEU A 384 -12.48 -0.58 -6.85
CA LEU A 384 -13.05 0.62 -6.21
C LEU A 384 -11.96 1.44 -5.52
N VAL A 385 -11.03 0.80 -4.84
CA VAL A 385 -9.94 1.49 -4.16
C VAL A 385 -8.90 1.99 -5.16
N SER A 386 -8.31 1.10 -5.94
CA SER A 386 -7.12 1.38 -6.74
C SER A 386 -7.39 2.26 -7.95
N ASN A 387 -8.56 2.10 -8.60
CA ASN A 387 -8.87 2.79 -9.84
C ASN A 387 -9.82 4.00 -9.66
N LEU A 388 -10.55 4.07 -8.55
CA LEU A 388 -11.50 5.15 -8.31
C LEU A 388 -11.12 6.00 -7.10
N LEU A 389 -11.02 5.41 -5.90
CA LEU A 389 -10.90 6.18 -4.65
C LEU A 389 -9.50 6.78 -4.45
N LEU A 390 -8.42 6.06 -4.77
CA LEU A 390 -7.06 6.59 -4.64
C LEU A 390 -6.79 7.71 -5.64
N PRO A 391 -6.94 7.54 -6.97
CA PRO A 391 -6.67 8.64 -7.90
C PRO A 391 -7.70 9.76 -7.80
N GLY A 392 -9.00 9.44 -7.63
CA GLY A 392 -10.05 10.44 -7.46
C GLY A 392 -9.88 11.29 -6.21
N GLY A 393 -9.57 10.64 -5.08
CA GLY A 393 -9.28 11.34 -3.83
C GLY A 393 -8.01 12.19 -3.91
N SER A 394 -6.94 11.67 -4.54
CA SER A 394 -5.71 12.44 -4.78
C SER A 394 -5.98 13.70 -5.60
N LEU A 395 -6.81 13.60 -6.64
CA LEU A 395 -7.24 14.76 -7.43
C LEU A 395 -7.94 15.81 -6.55
N LEU A 396 -8.84 15.37 -5.68
CA LEU A 396 -9.55 16.26 -4.75
C LEU A 396 -8.60 16.90 -3.72
N PHE A 397 -7.60 16.17 -3.21
CA PHE A 397 -6.56 16.75 -2.35
C PHE A 397 -5.77 17.84 -3.09
N VAL A 398 -5.35 17.59 -4.33
CA VAL A 398 -4.61 18.55 -5.15
C VAL A 398 -5.46 19.82 -5.39
N ILE A 399 -6.72 19.66 -5.82
CA ILE A 399 -7.62 20.80 -6.07
C ILE A 399 -7.86 21.58 -4.78
N PHE A 400 -8.05 20.92 -3.65
CA PHE A 400 -8.28 21.58 -2.36
C PHE A 400 -7.06 22.39 -1.89
N CYS A 401 -5.85 21.84 -2.04
CA CYS A 401 -4.63 22.51 -1.61
C CYS A 401 -4.20 23.67 -2.53
N THR A 402 -4.54 23.61 -3.83
CA THR A 402 -3.95 24.54 -4.81
C THR A 402 -4.89 25.64 -5.29
N THR A 403 -6.21 25.44 -5.17
CA THR A 403 -7.20 26.36 -5.74
C THR A 403 -7.85 27.26 -4.69
N ARG A 404 -8.41 28.40 -5.12
CA ARG A 404 -9.19 29.31 -4.29
C ARG A 404 -10.50 28.70 -3.75
N TYR A 405 -10.98 27.65 -4.38
CA TYR A 405 -12.19 26.95 -3.95
C TYR A 405 -11.96 26.02 -2.75
N GLY A 406 -10.69 25.65 -2.51
CA GLY A 406 -10.24 24.88 -1.36
C GLY A 406 -9.52 25.73 -0.29
N TRP A 407 -8.51 25.12 0.33
CA TRP A 407 -7.64 25.76 1.33
C TRP A 407 -6.73 26.81 0.71
N GLY A 408 -6.26 26.57 -0.51
CA GLY A 408 -5.51 27.48 -1.34
C GLY A 408 -4.00 27.35 -1.23
N TRP A 409 -3.32 27.69 -2.34
CA TRP A 409 -1.88 27.55 -2.51
C TRP A 409 -1.02 28.21 -1.44
N GLU A 410 -1.31 29.46 -1.07
CA GLU A 410 -0.45 30.20 -0.13
C GLU A 410 -0.47 29.57 1.27
N LYS A 411 -1.65 29.13 1.74
CA LYS A 411 -1.79 28.47 3.05
C LYS A 411 -1.11 27.08 3.03
N PHE A 412 -1.31 26.32 1.95
CA PHE A 412 -0.62 25.04 1.75
C PHE A 412 0.90 25.22 1.74
N LEU A 413 1.41 26.17 0.96
CA LEU A 413 2.85 26.41 0.83
C LEU A 413 3.48 26.85 2.16
N ALA A 414 2.81 27.74 2.88
CA ALA A 414 3.25 28.20 4.20
C ALA A 414 3.39 27.03 5.18
N GLU A 415 2.35 26.20 5.26
CA GLU A 415 2.35 25.01 6.12
C GLU A 415 3.41 23.98 5.70
N ALA A 416 3.47 23.62 4.41
CA ALA A 416 4.42 22.63 3.91
C ALA A 416 5.88 23.04 4.13
N ASN A 417 6.17 24.33 4.06
CA ASN A 417 7.50 24.91 4.22
C ASN A 417 7.85 25.31 5.66
N GLU A 418 6.94 25.14 6.60
CA GLU A 418 7.22 25.44 8.01
C GLU A 418 8.25 24.45 8.57
N GLY A 419 9.20 24.97 9.34
CA GLY A 419 10.31 24.19 9.92
C GLY A 419 11.54 24.12 9.03
N LYS A 420 12.51 23.30 9.46
CA LYS A 420 13.83 23.11 8.81
C LYS A 420 13.77 21.98 7.78
N GLY A 421 14.42 22.12 6.63
CA GLY A 421 14.58 21.07 5.63
C GLY A 421 14.27 21.51 4.21
N LEU A 422 13.98 20.54 3.33
CA LEU A 422 13.65 20.79 1.92
C LEU A 422 12.32 21.53 1.82
N LYS A 423 12.31 22.62 1.07
CA LYS A 423 11.14 23.48 0.89
C LYS A 423 10.60 23.41 -0.53
N ILE A 424 9.30 23.52 -0.66
CA ILE A 424 8.63 23.64 -1.98
C ILE A 424 8.90 25.04 -2.51
N ALA A 425 9.43 25.13 -3.74
CA ALA A 425 9.69 26.39 -4.40
C ALA A 425 8.40 26.98 -4.98
N ARG A 426 8.24 28.31 -4.89
CA ARG A 426 7.04 29.02 -5.39
C ARG A 426 6.78 28.83 -6.87
N TRP A 427 7.83 28.65 -7.68
CA TRP A 427 7.70 28.43 -9.12
C TRP A 427 7.01 27.11 -9.49
N LEU A 428 6.91 26.13 -8.55
CA LEU A 428 6.16 24.89 -8.76
C LEU A 428 4.63 25.07 -8.73
N ARG A 429 4.13 26.26 -8.39
CA ARG A 429 2.69 26.54 -8.36
C ARG A 429 1.95 26.19 -9.64
N PRO A 430 2.38 26.62 -10.85
CA PRO A 430 1.70 26.26 -12.09
C PRO A 430 1.64 24.75 -12.31
N TYR A 431 2.73 24.05 -12.02
CA TYR A 431 2.79 22.60 -12.10
C TYR A 431 1.75 21.94 -11.16
N MET A 432 1.78 22.29 -9.88
CA MET A 432 0.90 21.69 -8.87
C MET A 432 -0.57 22.08 -9.03
N THR A 433 -0.86 23.26 -9.61
CA THR A 433 -2.23 23.75 -9.78
C THR A 433 -2.89 23.28 -11.08
N PHE A 434 -2.12 23.13 -12.16
CA PHE A 434 -2.68 22.86 -13.48
C PHE A 434 -2.22 21.52 -14.06
N VAL A 435 -0.91 21.22 -14.03
CA VAL A 435 -0.36 20.00 -14.66
C VAL A 435 -0.67 18.77 -13.84
N LEU A 436 -0.39 18.80 -12.55
CA LEU A 436 -0.60 17.67 -11.64
C LEU A 436 -2.07 17.19 -11.63
N PRO A 437 -3.10 18.06 -11.48
CA PRO A 437 -4.50 17.60 -11.54
C PRO A 437 -4.88 16.95 -12.88
N VAL A 438 -4.35 17.47 -13.99
CA VAL A 438 -4.61 16.90 -15.33
C VAL A 438 -4.03 15.50 -15.43
N ILE A 439 -2.79 15.29 -14.99
CA ILE A 439 -2.15 13.98 -15.02
C ILE A 439 -2.94 13.00 -14.13
N VAL A 440 -3.30 13.40 -12.92
CA VAL A 440 -4.10 12.54 -12.00
C VAL A 440 -5.48 12.24 -12.60
N GLY A 441 -6.11 13.22 -13.26
CA GLY A 441 -7.38 13.02 -13.97
C GLY A 441 -7.25 12.01 -15.13
N ILE A 442 -6.15 12.07 -15.89
CA ILE A 442 -5.85 11.09 -16.93
C ILE A 442 -5.70 9.68 -16.34
N ILE A 443 -4.98 9.55 -15.21
CA ILE A 443 -4.81 8.25 -14.52
C ILE A 443 -6.19 7.67 -14.13
N LEU A 444 -7.04 8.50 -13.54
CA LEU A 444 -8.39 8.10 -13.15
C LEU A 444 -9.20 7.61 -14.36
N VAL A 445 -9.21 8.36 -15.45
CA VAL A 445 -9.95 7.99 -16.67
C VAL A 445 -9.39 6.72 -17.31
N LEU A 446 -8.07 6.60 -17.42
CA LEU A 446 -7.43 5.40 -17.98
C LEU A 446 -7.66 4.18 -17.10
N GLY A 447 -7.61 4.33 -15.77
CA GLY A 447 -7.90 3.25 -14.83
C GLY A 447 -9.33 2.72 -14.98
N LEU A 448 -10.31 3.62 -15.11
CA LEU A 448 -11.70 3.26 -15.38
C LEU A 448 -11.88 2.62 -16.76
N TYR A 449 -11.31 3.22 -17.80
CA TYR A 449 -11.40 2.70 -19.17
C TYR A 449 -10.84 1.28 -19.26
N ASN A 450 -9.61 1.06 -18.81
CA ASN A 450 -8.96 -0.25 -18.88
C ASN A 450 -9.73 -1.33 -18.11
N PHE A 451 -10.36 -0.96 -16.99
CA PHE A 451 -11.13 -1.92 -16.20
C PHE A 451 -12.42 -2.37 -16.91
N PHE A 452 -13.13 -1.45 -17.59
CA PHE A 452 -14.38 -1.81 -18.30
C PHE A 452 -14.16 -2.30 -19.72
N ALA A 453 -12.97 -2.07 -20.31
CA ALA A 453 -12.60 -2.54 -21.64
C ALA A 453 -11.97 -3.95 -21.64
N SER A 454 -11.49 -4.43 -20.49
CA SER A 454 -10.94 -5.76 -20.27
C SER A 454 -12.00 -6.75 -19.83
#